data_aa5922bf112c59532f91945b584b9277
#
_entry.id   aa5922bf112c59532f91945b584b9277
#
_cell.length_a   1.000
_cell.length_b   1.000
_cell.length_c   1.000
_cell.angle_alpha   90.00
_cell.angle_beta   90.00
_cell.angle_gamma   90.00
#
_symmetry.space_group_name_H-M   'P 1'
#
loop_
_entity.id
_entity.type
_entity.pdbx_description
1 polymer ?
#
loop_
_entity_poly.entity_id
_entity_poly.type
_entity_poly.pdbx_seq_one_letter_code
_entity_poly.pdbx_strand_id
1 'polypeptide(L)'
;GTFINARTYLDHLDPEYLRYYFAAKMSAGVDDLDINLDDFVQRVNSDVVGKVVNIASRCAGFINKQFDGQLAATADNPILAEFSDASETIALHYENGDYGKALRDIMGLADKANQYIDEHKPWVLIKEEGKRDLVQQVCSDGLNFYRLLVTCLKPVLPRLAEKSEAFLGIAPLTWDDIDTRLTGHT
;
A
#
# COMPACT_ATOMS: atom_id res chain seq x y z
N GLY A 1 8.96 -31.45 10.18
CA GLY A 1 8.37 -30.14 9.88
C GLY A 1 6.86 -30.26 9.71
N THR A 2 6.19 -29.17 9.98
CA THR A 2 4.74 -29.09 9.81
C THR A 2 4.44 -28.84 8.34
N PHE A 3 3.67 -29.73 7.73
CA PHE A 3 3.26 -29.60 6.34
C PHE A 3 1.83 -29.08 6.26
N ILE A 4 1.61 -28.01 5.50
CA ILE A 4 0.29 -27.42 5.28
C ILE A 4 -0.12 -27.69 3.83
N ASN A 5 -1.26 -28.36 3.67
CA ASN A 5 -1.85 -28.58 2.38
C ASN A 5 -2.47 -27.26 1.89
N ALA A 6 -2.20 -26.89 0.65
CA ALA A 6 -2.71 -25.64 0.04
C ALA A 6 -4.24 -25.57 0.12
N ARG A 7 -4.93 -26.69 -0.03
CA ARG A 7 -6.39 -26.74 0.08
C ARG A 7 -6.90 -26.38 1.47
N THR A 8 -6.22 -26.89 2.51
CA THR A 8 -6.55 -26.56 3.90
C THR A 8 -6.39 -25.08 4.17
N TYR A 9 -5.33 -24.46 3.63
CA TYR A 9 -5.10 -23.02 3.73
C TYR A 9 -6.24 -22.25 3.08
N LEU A 10 -6.63 -22.62 1.85
CA LEU A 10 -7.69 -21.94 1.08
C LEU A 10 -9.05 -22.01 1.77
N ASP A 11 -9.32 -23.05 2.56
CA ASP A 11 -10.58 -23.21 3.28
C ASP A 11 -10.69 -22.27 4.49
N HIS A 12 -9.56 -21.74 5.00
CA HIS A 12 -9.52 -20.96 6.25
C HIS A 12 -9.00 -19.54 6.11
N LEU A 13 -8.17 -19.24 5.10
CA LEU A 13 -7.49 -17.96 4.95
C LEU A 13 -7.59 -17.46 3.51
N ASP A 14 -7.37 -16.16 3.32
CA ASP A 14 -7.31 -15.58 1.98
C ASP A 14 -6.04 -16.07 1.26
N PRO A 15 -6.19 -16.71 0.07
CA PRO A 15 -5.04 -17.22 -0.69
C PRO A 15 -4.01 -16.15 -1.05
N GLU A 16 -4.44 -14.91 -1.13
CA GLU A 16 -3.61 -13.77 -1.49
C GLU A 16 -2.49 -13.52 -0.50
N TYR A 17 -2.73 -13.71 0.79
CA TYR A 17 -1.72 -13.53 1.83
C TYR A 17 -0.60 -14.59 1.72
N LEU A 18 -0.94 -15.81 1.36
CA LEU A 18 0.06 -16.84 1.09
C LEU A 18 0.89 -16.49 -0.15
N ARG A 19 0.26 -15.97 -1.19
CA ARG A 19 0.94 -15.48 -2.39
C ARG A 19 1.95 -14.39 -2.03
N TYR A 20 1.54 -13.42 -1.19
CA TYR A 20 2.42 -12.36 -0.72
C TYR A 20 3.63 -12.92 0.03
N TYR A 21 3.39 -13.85 0.93
CA TYR A 21 4.45 -14.45 1.73
C TYR A 21 5.50 -15.15 0.86
N PHE A 22 5.05 -15.98 -0.08
CA PHE A 22 5.97 -16.64 -0.99
C PHE A 22 6.68 -15.66 -1.92
N ALA A 23 5.97 -14.68 -2.45
CA ALA A 23 6.56 -13.66 -3.31
C ALA A 23 7.65 -12.86 -2.58
N ALA A 24 7.44 -12.54 -1.31
CA ALA A 24 8.43 -11.83 -0.48
C ALA A 24 9.73 -12.63 -0.29
N LYS A 25 9.67 -13.96 -0.41
CA LYS A 25 10.84 -14.85 -0.29
C LYS A 25 11.43 -15.26 -1.62
N MET A 26 10.78 -14.92 -2.74
CA MET A 26 11.24 -15.33 -4.07
C MET A 26 12.36 -14.43 -4.58
N SER A 27 13.40 -15.07 -5.12
CA SER A 27 14.43 -14.44 -5.95
C SER A 27 14.27 -14.89 -7.40
N ALA A 28 15.09 -14.36 -8.30
CA ALA A 28 15.11 -14.76 -9.71
C ALA A 28 15.54 -16.21 -9.93
N GLY A 29 16.13 -16.86 -8.92
CA GLY A 29 16.52 -18.26 -8.95
C GLY A 29 15.39 -19.21 -8.56
N VAL A 30 15.62 -20.51 -8.75
CA VAL A 30 14.69 -21.55 -8.35
C VAL A 30 15.15 -22.11 -6.99
N ASP A 31 14.41 -21.78 -5.93
CA ASP A 31 14.68 -22.24 -4.59
C ASP A 31 13.43 -22.88 -4.00
N ASP A 32 13.63 -23.90 -3.15
CA ASP A 32 12.55 -24.45 -2.37
C ASP A 32 12.20 -23.51 -1.22
N LEU A 33 10.91 -23.27 -1.03
CA LEU A 33 10.40 -22.37 0.00
C LEU A 33 9.59 -23.15 1.03
N ASP A 34 9.96 -23.00 2.31
CA ASP A 34 9.24 -23.56 3.43
C ASP A 34 8.36 -22.51 4.11
N ILE A 35 7.18 -22.91 4.57
CA ILE A 35 6.29 -22.06 5.35
C ILE A 35 6.65 -22.17 6.82
N ASN A 36 6.94 -21.01 7.42
CA ASN A 36 6.96 -20.82 8.87
C ASN A 36 5.72 -20.01 9.25
N LEU A 37 4.80 -20.60 10.00
CA LEU A 37 3.51 -19.96 10.31
C LEU A 37 3.67 -18.66 11.10
N ASP A 38 4.58 -18.61 12.06
CA ASP A 38 4.82 -17.40 12.85
C ASP A 38 5.39 -16.29 12.00
N ASP A 39 6.33 -16.60 11.13
CA ASP A 39 6.92 -15.66 10.18
C ASP A 39 5.88 -15.19 9.16
N PHE A 40 5.03 -16.09 8.69
CA PHE A 40 3.92 -15.78 7.78
C PHE A 40 2.97 -14.74 8.40
N VAL A 41 2.46 -15.02 9.60
CA VAL A 41 1.54 -14.13 10.31
C VAL A 41 2.20 -12.79 10.59
N GLN A 42 3.44 -12.82 11.08
CA GLN A 42 4.18 -11.59 11.38
C GLN A 42 4.40 -10.74 10.13
N ARG A 43 4.79 -11.32 9.02
CA ARG A 43 5.05 -10.58 7.77
C ARG A 43 3.77 -9.97 7.20
N VAL A 44 2.68 -10.71 7.15
CA VAL A 44 1.40 -10.18 6.65
C VAL A 44 0.90 -9.05 7.55
N ASN A 45 0.92 -9.24 8.86
CA ASN A 45 0.48 -8.21 9.80
C ASN A 45 1.38 -6.98 9.80
N SER A 46 2.69 -7.15 9.70
CA SER A 46 3.63 -6.04 9.66
C SER A 46 3.57 -5.28 8.33
N ASP A 47 3.65 -5.99 7.21
CA ASP A 47 3.75 -5.35 5.89
C ASP A 47 2.40 -4.91 5.35
N VAL A 48 1.48 -5.85 5.14
CA VAL A 48 0.20 -5.57 4.47
C VAL A 48 -0.70 -4.73 5.36
N VAL A 49 -0.90 -5.14 6.61
CA VAL A 49 -1.79 -4.45 7.54
C VAL A 49 -1.10 -3.23 8.18
N GLY A 50 0.05 -3.45 8.81
CA GLY A 50 0.72 -2.44 9.62
C GLY A 50 1.34 -1.30 8.82
N LYS A 51 1.80 -1.57 7.61
CA LYS A 51 2.41 -0.53 6.76
C LYS A 51 1.42 -0.01 5.72
N VAL A 52 0.87 -0.88 4.88
CA VAL A 52 0.07 -0.44 3.73
C VAL A 52 -1.35 -0.04 4.12
N VAL A 53 -2.13 -0.95 4.65
CA VAL A 53 -3.54 -0.67 5.01
C VAL A 53 -3.64 0.41 6.07
N ASN A 54 -2.68 0.47 6.98
CA ASN A 54 -2.64 1.47 8.03
C ASN A 54 -2.62 2.91 7.48
N ILE A 55 -1.96 3.15 6.35
CA ILE A 55 -1.95 4.47 5.69
C ILE A 55 -3.38 4.91 5.37
N ALA A 56 -4.14 4.03 4.72
CA ALA A 56 -5.53 4.31 4.36
C ALA A 56 -6.41 4.54 5.60
N SER A 57 -6.27 3.70 6.61
CA SER A 57 -7.05 3.80 7.86
C SER A 57 -6.82 5.13 8.57
N ARG A 58 -5.57 5.56 8.64
CA ARG A 58 -5.19 6.81 9.31
C ARG A 58 -5.66 8.05 8.57
N CYS A 59 -5.69 8.02 7.24
CA CYS A 59 -6.01 9.18 6.41
C CYS A 59 -7.50 9.27 6.06
N ALA A 60 -8.13 8.16 5.72
CA ALA A 60 -9.52 8.14 5.28
C ALA A 60 -10.49 8.61 6.37
N GLY A 61 -10.20 8.29 7.62
CA GLY A 61 -11.03 8.75 8.74
C GLY A 61 -11.13 10.26 8.83
N PHE A 62 -10.03 10.97 8.63
CA PHE A 62 -10.03 12.44 8.63
C PHE A 62 -10.75 13.00 7.40
N ILE A 63 -10.49 12.46 6.22
CA ILE A 63 -11.14 12.92 4.99
C ILE A 63 -12.66 12.75 5.10
N ASN A 64 -13.14 11.62 5.56
CA ASN A 64 -14.58 11.36 5.66
C ASN A 64 -15.24 12.19 6.76
N LYS A 65 -14.64 12.31 7.93
CA LYS A 65 -15.24 12.99 9.09
C LYS A 65 -15.13 14.50 9.01
N GLN A 66 -14.05 15.03 8.47
CA GLN A 66 -13.73 16.45 8.54
C GLN A 66 -13.90 17.18 7.21
N PHE A 67 -13.91 16.45 6.08
CA PHE A 67 -13.91 17.05 4.74
C PHE A 67 -14.95 16.43 3.80
N ASP A 68 -15.96 15.78 4.35
CA ASP A 68 -17.07 15.16 3.60
C ASP A 68 -16.60 14.20 2.49
N GLY A 69 -15.49 13.53 2.73
CA GLY A 69 -14.89 12.61 1.77
C GLY A 69 -14.11 13.26 0.64
N GLN A 70 -13.95 14.58 0.66
CA GLN A 70 -13.28 15.31 -0.44
C GLN A 70 -11.78 15.45 -0.23
N LEU A 71 -11.01 15.07 -1.23
CA LEU A 71 -9.55 15.23 -1.26
C LEU A 71 -9.15 16.66 -1.62
N ALA A 72 -7.91 17.03 -1.28
CA ALA A 72 -7.35 18.33 -1.63
C ALA A 72 -7.29 18.54 -3.15
N ALA A 73 -7.31 19.79 -3.57
CA ALA A 73 -7.35 20.17 -4.98
C ALA A 73 -6.02 19.90 -5.71
N THR A 74 -4.91 19.76 -5.00
CA THR A 74 -3.58 19.52 -5.57
C THR A 74 -2.90 18.32 -4.93
N ALA A 75 -1.93 17.72 -5.63
CA ALA A 75 -1.14 16.60 -5.16
C ALA A 75 0.32 16.77 -5.65
N ASP A 76 1.00 17.78 -5.10
CA ASP A 76 2.34 18.18 -5.54
C ASP A 76 3.46 17.71 -4.61
N ASN A 77 3.17 16.80 -3.67
CA ASN A 77 4.16 16.32 -2.72
C ASN A 77 5.34 15.64 -3.44
N PRO A 78 6.59 16.06 -3.18
CA PRO A 78 7.78 15.47 -3.82
C PRO A 78 7.92 13.96 -3.62
N ILE A 79 7.41 13.41 -2.52
CA ILE A 79 7.44 11.97 -2.25
C ILE A 79 6.65 11.19 -3.31
N LEU A 80 5.57 11.78 -3.87
CA LEU A 80 4.83 11.16 -4.97
C LEU A 80 5.70 10.96 -6.21
N ALA A 81 6.57 11.91 -6.52
CA ALA A 81 7.53 11.77 -7.62
C ALA A 81 8.54 10.64 -7.34
N GLU A 82 9.00 10.50 -6.08
CA GLU A 82 9.88 9.38 -5.69
C GLU A 82 9.20 8.03 -5.92
N PHE A 83 7.90 7.92 -5.63
CA PHE A 83 7.13 6.71 -5.88
C PHE A 83 7.06 6.39 -7.37
N SER A 84 6.79 7.39 -8.20
CA SER A 84 6.75 7.23 -9.65
C SER A 84 8.10 6.79 -10.21
N ASP A 85 9.19 7.38 -9.74
CA ASP A 85 10.54 7.02 -10.16
C ASP A 85 10.90 5.58 -9.74
N ALA A 86 10.55 5.19 -8.52
CA ALA A 86 10.81 3.84 -8.01
C ALA A 86 10.00 2.77 -8.76
N SER A 87 8.85 3.12 -9.33
CA SER A 87 7.98 2.17 -10.03
C SER A 87 8.66 1.47 -11.20
N GLU A 88 9.55 2.14 -11.91
CA GLU A 88 10.29 1.56 -13.01
C GLU A 88 11.18 0.40 -12.54
N THR A 89 11.90 0.59 -11.45
CA THR A 89 12.74 -0.45 -10.85
C THR A 89 11.90 -1.61 -10.33
N ILE A 90 10.75 -1.30 -9.70
CA ILE A 90 9.81 -2.32 -9.20
C ILE A 90 9.28 -3.16 -10.37
N ALA A 91 8.89 -2.51 -11.47
CA ALA A 91 8.43 -3.21 -12.67
C ALA A 91 9.50 -4.17 -13.23
N LEU A 92 10.76 -3.72 -13.29
CA LEU A 92 11.87 -4.56 -13.73
C LEU A 92 12.07 -5.78 -12.82
N HIS A 93 11.96 -5.60 -11.51
CA HIS A 93 12.05 -6.74 -10.58
C HIS A 93 10.93 -7.76 -10.83
N TYR A 94 9.71 -7.32 -11.05
CA TYR A 94 8.60 -8.22 -11.41
C TYR A 94 8.86 -8.95 -12.71
N GLU A 95 9.31 -8.24 -13.76
CA GLU A 95 9.62 -8.84 -15.07
C GLU A 95 10.71 -9.89 -14.97
N ASN A 96 11.70 -9.68 -14.11
CA ASN A 96 12.82 -10.61 -13.92
C ASN A 96 12.49 -11.77 -12.96
N GLY A 97 11.27 -11.82 -12.41
CA GLY A 97 10.89 -12.84 -11.44
C GLY A 97 11.47 -12.62 -10.05
N ASP A 98 12.01 -11.43 -9.78
CA ASP A 98 12.64 -11.09 -8.50
C ASP A 98 11.62 -10.39 -7.58
N TYR A 99 10.59 -11.15 -7.22
CA TYR A 99 9.44 -10.64 -6.44
C TYR A 99 9.85 -10.14 -5.06
N GLY A 100 10.80 -10.81 -4.41
CA GLY A 100 11.28 -10.40 -3.09
C GLY A 100 11.87 -8.99 -3.09
N LYS A 101 12.62 -8.64 -4.13
CA LYS A 101 13.16 -7.27 -4.27
C LYS A 101 12.07 -6.25 -4.56
N ALA A 102 11.11 -6.61 -5.44
CA ALA A 102 9.98 -5.74 -5.74
C ALA A 102 9.19 -5.40 -4.47
N LEU A 103 8.85 -6.39 -3.66
CA LEU A 103 8.09 -6.18 -2.43
C LEU A 103 8.89 -5.42 -1.38
N ARG A 104 10.20 -5.63 -1.32
CA ARG A 104 11.08 -4.88 -0.41
C ARG A 104 11.11 -3.39 -0.75
N ASP A 105 11.19 -3.07 -2.04
CA ASP A 105 11.16 -1.69 -2.51
C ASP A 105 9.81 -1.03 -2.21
N ILE A 106 8.71 -1.77 -2.43
CA ILE A 106 7.35 -1.29 -2.13
C ILE A 106 7.20 -1.00 -0.63
N MET A 107 7.69 -1.90 0.24
CA MET A 107 7.64 -1.68 1.69
C MET A 107 8.50 -0.51 2.14
N GLY A 108 9.62 -0.26 1.47
CA GLY A 108 10.43 0.95 1.68
C GLY A 108 9.67 2.23 1.38
N LEU A 109 8.88 2.24 0.31
CA LEU A 109 8.00 3.35 -0.03
C LEU A 109 6.88 3.52 1.00
N ALA A 110 6.30 2.40 1.47
CA ALA A 110 5.29 2.44 2.53
C ALA A 110 5.85 3.03 3.83
N ASP A 111 7.09 2.72 4.17
CA ASP A 111 7.77 3.30 5.33
C ASP A 111 7.91 4.83 5.19
N LYS A 112 8.27 5.32 4.00
CA LYS A 112 8.34 6.77 3.74
C LYS A 112 6.98 7.45 3.89
N ALA A 113 5.93 6.83 3.38
CA ALA A 113 4.57 7.35 3.50
C ALA A 113 4.14 7.44 4.97
N ASN A 114 4.37 6.39 5.75
CA ASN A 114 4.06 6.38 7.18
C ASN A 114 4.88 7.41 7.95
N GLN A 115 6.16 7.56 7.62
CA GLN A 115 7.03 8.57 8.22
C GLN A 115 6.50 9.98 7.97
N TYR A 116 6.06 10.28 6.74
CA TYR A 116 5.45 11.56 6.39
C TYR A 116 4.22 11.86 7.27
N ILE A 117 3.34 10.88 7.43
CA ILE A 117 2.13 11.03 8.26
C ILE A 117 2.52 11.22 9.73
N ASP A 118 3.48 10.46 10.22
CA ASP A 118 3.96 10.54 11.62
C ASP A 118 4.63 11.88 11.92
N GLU A 119 5.34 12.46 10.98
CA GLU A 119 5.99 13.76 11.13
C GLU A 119 4.98 14.92 11.16
N HIS A 120 3.93 14.82 10.34
CA HIS A 120 2.91 15.87 10.24
C HIS A 120 1.82 15.77 11.31
N LYS A 121 1.58 14.59 11.86
CA LYS A 121 0.63 14.34 12.97
C LYS A 121 -0.74 14.98 12.72
N PRO A 122 -1.50 14.54 11.70
CA PRO A 122 -2.80 15.16 11.39
C PRO A 122 -3.78 15.11 12.56
N TRP A 123 -3.67 14.11 13.45
CA TRP A 123 -4.48 14.01 14.66
C TRP A 123 -4.19 15.11 15.70
N VAL A 124 -3.03 15.73 15.62
CA VAL A 124 -2.68 16.92 16.43
C VAL A 124 -3.07 18.18 15.69
N LEU A 125 -2.71 18.28 14.40
CA LEU A 125 -2.97 19.45 13.56
C LEU A 125 -4.45 19.80 13.48
N ILE A 126 -5.35 18.82 13.46
CA ILE A 126 -6.79 19.05 13.36
C ILE A 126 -7.34 19.86 14.55
N LYS A 127 -6.64 19.85 15.67
CA LYS A 127 -7.01 20.58 16.88
C LYS A 127 -6.49 22.00 16.88
N GLU A 128 -5.58 22.34 15.97
CA GLU A 128 -5.00 23.68 15.85
C GLU A 128 -5.81 24.55 14.90
N GLU A 129 -6.08 25.78 15.34
CA GLU A 129 -6.78 26.76 14.53
C GLU A 129 -5.95 27.11 13.29
N GLY A 130 -6.61 27.19 12.12
CA GLY A 130 -5.95 27.56 10.86
C GLY A 130 -5.16 26.42 10.20
N LYS A 131 -5.17 25.22 10.75
CA LYS A 131 -4.44 24.05 10.20
C LYS A 131 -5.31 23.06 9.44
N ARG A 132 -6.61 23.36 9.29
CA ARG A 132 -7.57 22.46 8.64
C ARG A 132 -7.17 22.11 7.21
N ASP A 133 -6.75 23.08 6.41
CA ASP A 133 -6.33 22.84 5.01
C ASP A 133 -5.08 21.97 4.94
N LEU A 134 -4.15 22.14 5.90
CA LEU A 134 -2.95 21.32 5.97
C LEU A 134 -3.31 19.86 6.31
N VAL A 135 -4.26 19.63 7.20
CA VAL A 135 -4.74 18.27 7.53
C VAL A 135 -5.33 17.61 6.28
N GLN A 136 -6.17 18.32 5.53
CA GLN A 136 -6.72 17.81 4.28
C GLN A 136 -5.61 17.45 3.28
N GLN A 137 -4.60 18.29 3.14
CA GLN A 137 -3.48 18.05 2.25
C GLN A 137 -2.66 16.83 2.67
N VAL A 138 -2.31 16.73 3.95
CA VAL A 138 -1.53 15.59 4.48
C VAL A 138 -2.28 14.27 4.28
N CYS A 139 -3.56 14.23 4.60
CA CYS A 139 -4.37 13.01 4.47
C CYS A 139 -4.63 12.67 2.99
N SER A 140 -4.79 13.68 2.13
CA SER A 140 -4.93 13.48 0.68
C SER A 140 -3.64 12.91 0.08
N ASP A 141 -2.49 13.44 0.48
CA ASP A 141 -1.19 12.89 0.09
C ASP A 141 -1.05 11.44 0.53
N GLY A 142 -1.45 11.13 1.76
CA GLY A 142 -1.45 9.76 2.28
C GLY A 142 -2.29 8.80 1.45
N LEU A 143 -3.48 9.20 1.03
CA LEU A 143 -4.35 8.39 0.17
C LEU A 143 -3.77 8.26 -1.26
N ASN A 144 -3.08 9.26 -1.77
CA ASN A 144 -2.34 9.15 -3.03
C ASN A 144 -1.16 8.17 -2.90
N PHE A 145 -0.41 8.20 -1.81
CA PHE A 145 0.63 7.20 -1.53
C PHE A 145 0.04 5.79 -1.49
N TYR A 146 -1.08 5.63 -0.80
CA TYR A 146 -1.79 4.36 -0.71
C TYR A 146 -2.20 3.84 -2.10
N ARG A 147 -2.76 4.70 -2.94
CA ARG A 147 -3.15 4.34 -4.31
C ARG A 147 -1.95 3.82 -5.11
N LEU A 148 -0.81 4.50 -5.02
CA LEU A 148 0.41 4.08 -5.72
C LEU A 148 0.96 2.75 -5.19
N LEU A 149 0.95 2.57 -3.87
CA LEU A 149 1.40 1.31 -3.25
C LEU A 149 0.52 0.13 -3.69
N VAL A 150 -0.79 0.32 -3.71
CA VAL A 150 -1.74 -0.71 -4.14
C VAL A 150 -1.56 -1.02 -5.63
N THR A 151 -1.30 -0.01 -6.46
CA THR A 151 -1.00 -0.22 -7.88
C THR A 151 0.22 -1.14 -8.05
N CYS A 152 1.27 -0.88 -7.28
CA CYS A 152 2.49 -1.70 -7.31
C CYS A 152 2.26 -3.10 -6.73
N LEU A 153 1.36 -3.26 -5.76
CA LEU A 153 1.05 -4.54 -5.13
C LEU A 153 0.04 -5.38 -5.90
N LYS A 154 -0.70 -4.80 -6.83
CA LYS A 154 -1.79 -5.47 -7.54
C LYS A 154 -1.39 -6.81 -8.17
N PRO A 155 -0.20 -6.98 -8.77
CA PRO A 155 0.21 -8.28 -9.30
C PRO A 155 0.24 -9.41 -8.25
N VAL A 156 0.51 -9.08 -6.98
CA VAL A 156 0.62 -10.04 -5.88
C VAL A 156 -0.64 -10.07 -5.03
N LEU A 157 -1.29 -8.91 -4.84
CA LEU A 157 -2.46 -8.73 -3.99
C LEU A 157 -3.66 -8.17 -4.78
N PRO A 158 -4.19 -8.90 -5.78
CA PRO A 158 -5.26 -8.38 -6.62
C PRO A 158 -6.57 -8.11 -5.88
N ARG A 159 -6.89 -8.86 -4.82
CA ARG A 159 -8.10 -8.62 -4.02
C ARG A 159 -7.98 -7.38 -3.14
N LEU A 160 -6.82 -7.15 -2.56
CA LEU A 160 -6.56 -5.89 -1.84
C LEU A 160 -6.72 -4.72 -2.80
N ALA A 161 -6.19 -4.83 -4.02
CA ALA A 161 -6.33 -3.80 -5.04
C ALA A 161 -7.80 -3.56 -5.39
N GLU A 162 -8.58 -4.60 -5.61
CA GLU A 162 -10.01 -4.50 -5.92
C GLU A 162 -10.79 -3.81 -4.80
N LYS A 163 -10.56 -4.19 -3.56
CA LYS A 163 -11.19 -3.56 -2.39
C LYS A 163 -10.79 -2.10 -2.26
N SER A 164 -9.53 -1.78 -2.54
CA SER A 164 -9.00 -0.42 -2.49
C SER A 164 -9.58 0.46 -3.60
N GLU A 165 -9.72 -0.08 -4.80
CA GLU A 165 -10.36 0.60 -5.92
C GLU A 165 -11.81 0.98 -5.57
N ALA A 166 -12.57 0.05 -4.98
CA ALA A 166 -13.93 0.30 -4.53
C ALA A 166 -13.97 1.35 -3.40
N PHE A 167 -13.06 1.25 -2.44
CA PHE A 167 -12.95 2.18 -1.32
C PHE A 167 -12.61 3.60 -1.79
N LEU A 168 -11.70 3.75 -2.75
CA LEU A 168 -11.32 5.04 -3.31
C LEU A 168 -12.32 5.56 -4.34
N GLY A 169 -13.27 4.73 -4.78
CA GLY A 169 -14.24 5.12 -5.80
C GLY A 169 -13.60 5.37 -7.17
N ILE A 170 -12.65 4.55 -7.57
CA ILE A 170 -11.89 4.70 -8.81
C ILE A 170 -12.05 3.46 -9.71
N ALA A 171 -11.74 3.64 -11.00
CA ALA A 171 -11.67 2.54 -11.95
C ALA A 171 -10.53 1.57 -11.59
N PRO A 172 -10.56 0.32 -12.09
CA PRO A 172 -9.47 -0.62 -11.86
C PRO A 172 -8.10 -0.03 -12.19
N LEU A 173 -7.16 -0.17 -11.25
CA LEU A 173 -5.82 0.37 -11.40
C LEU A 173 -5.00 -0.43 -12.40
N THR A 174 -4.25 0.29 -13.23
CA THR A 174 -3.23 -0.29 -14.13
C THR A 174 -1.89 0.37 -13.83
N TRP A 175 -0.80 -0.21 -14.34
CA TRP A 175 0.53 0.37 -14.14
C TRP A 175 0.65 1.79 -14.71
N ASP A 176 -0.14 2.10 -15.74
CA ASP A 176 -0.16 3.43 -16.33
C ASP A 176 -0.72 4.51 -15.38
N ASP A 177 -1.44 4.11 -14.33
CA ASP A 177 -1.98 5.03 -13.33
C ASP A 177 -0.93 5.54 -12.34
N ILE A 178 0.31 5.05 -12.39
CA ILE A 178 1.39 5.46 -11.48
C ILE A 178 1.63 6.98 -11.53
N ASP A 179 1.54 7.57 -12.70
CA ASP A 179 1.81 9.01 -12.87
C ASP A 179 0.59 9.90 -12.66
N THR A 180 -0.58 9.32 -12.39
CA THR A 180 -1.79 10.09 -12.09
C THR A 180 -1.94 10.34 -10.61
N ARG A 181 -2.75 11.37 -10.25
CA ARG A 181 -3.02 11.75 -8.86
C ARG A 181 -4.52 11.93 -8.66
N LEU A 182 -4.99 11.61 -7.45
CA LEU A 182 -6.36 11.90 -7.04
C LEU A 182 -6.39 13.31 -6.44
N THR A 183 -7.03 14.24 -7.15
CA THR A 183 -7.16 15.63 -6.70
C THR A 183 -8.62 16.05 -6.77
N GLY A 184 -9.10 16.78 -5.75
CA GLY A 184 -10.49 17.20 -5.67
C GLY A 184 -11.50 16.05 -5.74
N HIS A 185 -11.05 14.82 -5.57
CA HIS A 185 -11.84 13.58 -5.64
C HIS A 185 -12.64 13.38 -4.35
N THR A 186 -13.80 12.74 -4.48
CA THR A 186 -14.67 12.47 -3.33
C THR A 186 -14.79 10.98 -3.05
#